data_9ad9303e28ef2b0aac385ba338cf0f9c
#
_entry.id   9ad9303e28ef2b0aac385ba338cf0f9c
#
_cell.length_a   1.000
_cell.length_b   1.000
_cell.length_c   1.000
_cell.angle_alpha   90.00
_cell.angle_beta   90.00
_cell.angle_gamma   90.00
#
_symmetry.space_group_name_H-M   'P 1'
#
loop_
_entity.id
_entity.type
_entity.pdbx_description
1 polymer ?
#
loop_
_entity_poly.entity_id
_entity_poly.type
_entity_poly.pdbx_seq_one_letter_code
_entity_poly.pdbx_strand_id
1 'polypeptide(L)'
;MLDIPFPSPTEVAVVDTDLTEIKPIERRADTIMMFTSLEGQHAVITESQSKPDDRKTAAWAHYISHVHVKFGCPVTLLVICQDEATATWAALPKTIGLPDRPTLSVHAVVVGPHNIPVIDDLAEAVNDVVLTMFSALTHARSKEVAAILEVLADALDTTDTTSAGHIAEQTEIGLGNTDARRIWRDLMATKTYRYQSEYAQMLRAEGEAKGEAKVLLMILDGRGVVIPDEVRRRITTCADTTVLETWCKRAIHATSLTDIFGTDDEQPEQG
;
A
#
# COMPACT_ATOMS: atom_id res chain seq x y z
N MET A 1 -6.08 40.63 23.49
CA MET A 1 -7.00 39.97 22.53
C MET A 1 -6.14 39.42 21.44
N LEU A 2 -6.28 38.13 21.09
CA LEU A 2 -5.49 37.55 20.02
C LEU A 2 -5.99 38.16 18.70
N ASP A 3 -5.11 38.79 17.93
CA ASP A 3 -5.41 39.36 16.62
C ASP A 3 -5.40 38.21 15.57
N ILE A 4 -6.44 37.38 15.62
CA ILE A 4 -6.61 36.25 14.72
C ILE A 4 -7.76 36.62 13.77
N PRO A 5 -7.54 36.59 12.45
CA PRO A 5 -8.55 36.95 11.47
C PRO A 5 -9.60 35.83 11.32
N PHE A 6 -10.40 35.60 12.35
CA PHE A 6 -11.56 34.75 12.22
C PHE A 6 -12.67 35.45 11.42
N PRO A 7 -13.35 34.74 10.51
CA PRO A 7 -14.58 35.26 9.91
C PRO A 7 -15.62 35.52 10.99
N SER A 8 -16.43 36.58 10.82
CA SER A 8 -17.49 36.89 11.77
C SER A 8 -18.52 35.74 11.81
N PRO A 9 -18.75 35.11 12.96
CA PRO A 9 -19.65 33.98 13.06
C PRO A 9 -21.10 34.43 12.95
N THR A 10 -21.92 33.71 12.22
CA THR A 10 -23.39 33.84 12.22
C THR A 10 -24.03 32.91 13.25
N GLU A 11 -23.35 31.85 13.60
CA GLU A 11 -23.76 30.85 14.61
C GLU A 11 -22.54 30.26 15.28
N VAL A 12 -22.65 29.93 16.56
CA VAL A 12 -21.63 29.22 17.34
C VAL A 12 -22.30 28.02 18.02
N ALA A 13 -21.78 26.82 17.76
CA ALA A 13 -22.26 25.59 18.38
C ALA A 13 -21.08 24.80 18.98
N VAL A 14 -21.33 24.13 20.09
CA VAL A 14 -20.45 23.12 20.64
C VAL A 14 -20.86 21.77 20.04
N VAL A 15 -19.91 21.07 19.43
CA VAL A 15 -20.12 19.75 18.84
C VAL A 15 -19.49 18.67 19.71
N ASP A 16 -19.85 17.40 19.46
CA ASP A 16 -19.27 16.25 20.16
C ASP A 16 -17.74 16.25 20.04
N THR A 17 -17.07 15.97 21.13
CA THR A 17 -15.61 15.86 21.22
C THR A 17 -15.11 14.43 20.92
N ASP A 18 -16.01 13.43 20.86
CA ASP A 18 -15.66 12.08 20.47
C ASP A 18 -15.47 12.02 18.94
N LEU A 19 -14.21 11.87 18.55
CA LEU A 19 -13.79 11.74 17.14
C LEU A 19 -13.66 10.29 16.70
N THR A 20 -14.13 9.32 17.52
CA THR A 20 -14.11 7.89 17.18
C THR A 20 -15.05 7.61 16.01
N GLU A 21 -14.53 7.10 14.92
CA GLU A 21 -15.34 6.72 13.77
C GLU A 21 -16.16 5.44 14.10
N ILE A 22 -17.48 5.55 14.22
CA ILE A 22 -18.40 4.43 14.50
C ILE A 22 -18.42 3.41 13.33
N LYS A 23 -18.16 3.89 12.11
CA LYS A 23 -18.00 3.04 10.93
C LYS A 23 -16.58 3.20 10.42
N PRO A 24 -15.81 2.08 10.29
CA PRO A 24 -14.49 2.15 9.69
C PRO A 24 -14.59 2.76 8.28
N ILE A 25 -14.02 3.93 8.09
CA ILE A 25 -13.84 4.50 6.75
C ILE A 25 -12.60 3.86 6.18
N GLU A 26 -12.76 3.08 5.13
CA GLU A 26 -11.63 2.48 4.42
C GLU A 26 -10.83 3.59 3.74
N ARG A 27 -9.60 3.80 4.22
CA ARG A 27 -8.64 4.75 3.66
C ARG A 27 -7.38 3.98 3.33
N ARG A 28 -7.07 3.88 2.05
CA ARG A 28 -5.90 3.15 1.55
C ARG A 28 -4.99 4.11 0.80
N ALA A 29 -3.72 4.15 1.19
CA ALA A 29 -2.65 4.67 0.36
C ALA A 29 -2.31 3.61 -0.72
N ASP A 30 -1.77 4.03 -1.85
CA ASP A 30 -1.40 3.09 -2.91
C ASP A 30 -0.27 2.16 -2.42
N THR A 31 0.75 2.72 -1.78
CA THR A 31 1.85 1.94 -1.18
C THR A 31 2.43 2.65 0.04
N ILE A 32 2.87 1.89 1.03
CA ILE A 32 3.65 2.37 2.18
C ILE A 32 4.90 1.51 2.29
N MET A 33 6.07 2.14 2.18
CA MET A 33 7.37 1.49 2.31
C MET A 33 8.05 1.91 3.60
N MET A 34 8.66 0.94 4.30
CA MET A 34 9.46 1.18 5.51
C MET A 34 10.93 1.01 5.20
N PHE A 35 11.71 2.04 5.41
CA PHE A 35 13.17 2.02 5.29
C PHE A 35 13.78 1.93 6.68
N THR A 36 14.69 1.00 6.87
CA THR A 36 15.45 0.85 8.11
C THR A 36 16.93 1.12 7.82
N SER A 37 17.52 2.05 8.57
CA SER A 37 18.93 2.41 8.49
C SER A 37 19.55 2.44 9.89
N LEU A 38 20.85 2.71 9.97
CA LEU A 38 21.54 2.93 11.24
C LEU A 38 21.02 4.15 12.01
N GLU A 39 20.39 5.10 11.32
CA GLU A 39 19.80 6.32 11.90
C GLU A 39 18.36 6.10 12.37
N GLY A 40 17.76 4.93 12.10
CA GLY A 40 16.40 4.59 12.47
C GLY A 40 15.51 4.20 11.30
N GLN A 41 14.20 4.21 11.54
CA GLN A 41 13.19 3.90 10.55
C GLN A 41 12.62 5.18 9.91
N HIS A 42 12.24 5.07 8.64
CA HIS A 42 11.57 6.12 7.87
C HIS A 42 10.50 5.50 6.99
N ALA A 43 9.28 6.04 7.01
CA ALA A 43 8.20 5.59 6.16
C ALA A 43 8.06 6.50 4.93
N VAL A 44 7.84 5.89 3.76
CA VAL A 44 7.47 6.60 2.54
C VAL A 44 6.09 6.14 2.10
N ILE A 45 5.14 7.06 2.03
CA ILE A 45 3.81 6.83 1.47
C ILE A 45 3.87 7.25 0.01
N THR A 46 3.55 6.34 -0.90
CA THR A 46 3.52 6.62 -2.34
C THR A 46 2.08 6.69 -2.82
N GLU A 47 1.75 7.73 -3.57
CA GLU A 47 0.44 7.98 -4.18
C GLU A 47 0.59 8.32 -5.65
N SER A 48 -0.15 7.64 -6.53
CA SER A 48 -0.23 7.96 -7.96
C SER A 48 -1.39 8.91 -8.22
N GLN A 49 -1.12 10.04 -8.87
CA GLN A 49 -2.12 11.04 -9.20
C GLN A 49 -2.22 11.26 -10.71
N SER A 50 -3.40 11.04 -11.26
CA SER A 50 -3.70 11.23 -12.68
C SER A 50 -4.43 12.53 -13.00
N LYS A 51 -4.86 13.27 -11.96
CA LYS A 51 -5.52 14.58 -12.05
C LYS A 51 -5.55 15.27 -10.68
N PRO A 52 -5.64 16.59 -10.60
CA PRO A 52 -5.92 17.32 -9.37
C PRO A 52 -7.20 16.81 -8.66
N ASP A 53 -7.10 16.59 -7.33
CA ASP A 53 -8.24 16.21 -6.49
C ASP A 53 -8.09 16.81 -5.09
N ASP A 54 -8.83 17.87 -4.76
CA ASP A 54 -8.71 18.60 -3.49
C ASP A 54 -9.11 17.75 -2.27
N ARG A 55 -9.88 16.67 -2.47
CA ARG A 55 -10.21 15.70 -1.40
C ARG A 55 -8.99 14.98 -0.87
N LYS A 56 -7.90 14.91 -1.64
CA LYS A 56 -6.63 14.32 -1.22
C LYS A 56 -5.98 15.08 -0.07
N THR A 57 -6.26 16.36 0.10
CA THR A 57 -5.69 17.14 1.22
C THR A 57 -5.94 16.48 2.58
N ALA A 58 -7.20 16.14 2.88
CA ALA A 58 -7.55 15.48 4.13
C ALA A 58 -7.04 14.03 4.20
N ALA A 59 -7.08 13.29 3.07
CA ALA A 59 -6.60 11.93 2.99
C ALA A 59 -5.09 11.84 3.26
N TRP A 60 -4.28 12.68 2.61
CA TRP A 60 -2.83 12.73 2.80
C TRP A 60 -2.44 13.13 4.23
N ALA A 61 -3.11 14.15 4.79
CA ALA A 61 -2.90 14.52 6.19
C ALA A 61 -3.16 13.36 7.15
N HIS A 62 -4.26 12.63 6.91
CA HIS A 62 -4.61 11.45 7.69
C HIS A 62 -3.58 10.33 7.54
N TYR A 63 -3.15 10.00 6.31
CA TYR A 63 -2.16 8.94 6.07
C TYR A 63 -0.85 9.22 6.79
N ILE A 64 -0.32 10.44 6.65
CA ILE A 64 0.92 10.85 7.29
C ILE A 64 0.82 10.73 8.82
N SER A 65 -0.26 11.28 9.40
CA SER A 65 -0.48 11.25 10.85
C SER A 65 -0.65 9.83 11.37
N HIS A 66 -1.43 9.00 10.66
CA HIS A 66 -1.66 7.61 11.03
C HIS A 66 -0.37 6.79 11.00
N VAL A 67 0.40 6.89 9.92
CA VAL A 67 1.67 6.16 9.76
C VAL A 67 2.69 6.62 10.80
N HIS A 68 2.78 7.93 11.02
CA HIS A 68 3.65 8.49 12.05
C HIS A 68 3.32 7.95 13.46
N VAL A 69 2.06 7.97 13.85
CA VAL A 69 1.62 7.47 15.17
C VAL A 69 1.83 5.96 15.29
N LYS A 70 1.51 5.20 14.22
CA LYS A 70 1.59 3.74 14.23
C LYS A 70 3.02 3.22 14.34
N PHE A 71 3.99 3.87 13.67
CA PHE A 71 5.37 3.37 13.58
C PHE A 71 6.39 4.24 14.34
N GLY A 72 5.99 5.43 14.84
CA GLY A 72 6.88 6.29 15.61
C GLY A 72 8.07 6.85 14.82
N CYS A 73 7.97 6.95 13.49
CA CYS A 73 9.08 7.35 12.63
C CYS A 73 8.72 8.57 11.76
N PRO A 74 9.71 9.25 11.16
CA PRO A 74 9.47 10.24 10.10
C PRO A 74 8.72 9.64 8.92
N VAL A 75 7.88 10.45 8.26
CA VAL A 75 7.04 10.03 7.13
C VAL A 75 7.22 11.01 5.99
N THR A 76 7.53 10.52 4.80
CA THR A 76 7.54 11.27 3.55
C THR A 76 6.33 10.86 2.70
N LEU A 77 5.63 11.83 2.15
CA LEU A 77 4.63 11.62 1.12
C LEU A 77 5.27 11.84 -0.26
N LEU A 78 5.33 10.80 -1.07
CA LEU A 78 5.78 10.81 -2.46
C LEU A 78 4.57 10.75 -3.38
N VAL A 79 4.38 11.75 -4.24
CA VAL A 79 3.28 11.80 -5.20
C VAL A 79 3.82 11.68 -6.61
N ILE A 80 3.41 10.62 -7.31
CA ILE A 80 3.79 10.36 -8.69
C ILE A 80 2.69 10.90 -9.60
N CYS A 81 3.04 11.87 -10.45
CA CYS A 81 2.09 12.54 -11.35
C CYS A 81 2.36 12.16 -12.81
N GLN A 82 1.28 11.91 -13.55
CA GLN A 82 1.34 11.47 -14.94
C GLN A 82 1.28 12.63 -15.95
N ASP A 83 1.16 13.86 -15.47
CA ASP A 83 1.18 15.08 -16.27
C ASP A 83 1.68 16.27 -15.44
N GLU A 84 2.16 17.31 -16.15
CA GLU A 84 2.79 18.48 -15.55
C GLU A 84 1.79 19.35 -14.75
N ALA A 85 0.54 19.43 -15.18
CA ALA A 85 -0.49 20.22 -14.49
C ALA A 85 -0.83 19.58 -13.13
N THR A 86 -0.95 18.25 -13.09
CA THR A 86 -1.14 17.49 -11.86
C THR A 86 0.08 17.59 -10.95
N ALA A 87 1.29 17.53 -11.49
CA ALA A 87 2.52 17.70 -10.73
C ALA A 87 2.63 19.09 -10.09
N THR A 88 2.32 20.13 -10.85
CA THR A 88 2.28 21.52 -10.34
C THR A 88 1.24 21.65 -9.22
N TRP A 89 0.05 21.09 -9.39
CA TRP A 89 -0.98 21.08 -8.34
C TRP A 89 -0.49 20.32 -7.09
N ALA A 90 0.12 19.15 -7.24
CA ALA A 90 0.58 18.33 -6.13
C ALA A 90 1.72 18.99 -5.33
N ALA A 91 2.60 19.76 -6.02
CA ALA A 91 3.72 20.46 -5.40
C ALA A 91 3.30 21.63 -4.51
N LEU A 92 2.08 22.18 -4.73
CA LEU A 92 1.56 23.22 -3.85
C LEU A 92 1.21 22.65 -2.48
N PRO A 93 1.54 23.35 -1.37
CA PRO A 93 1.13 22.94 -0.04
C PRO A 93 -0.38 22.71 0.05
N LYS A 94 -0.79 21.57 0.58
CA LYS A 94 -2.20 21.27 0.84
C LYS A 94 -2.54 21.68 2.26
N THR A 95 -3.38 22.70 2.42
CA THR A 95 -3.62 23.34 3.71
C THR A 95 -5.02 23.05 4.24
N ILE A 96 -5.10 22.90 5.57
CA ILE A 96 -6.34 22.85 6.35
C ILE A 96 -6.32 23.98 7.36
N GLY A 97 -7.37 24.78 7.42
CA GLY A 97 -7.48 25.94 8.30
C GLY A 97 -7.94 27.20 7.56
N LEU A 98 -7.71 28.35 8.16
CA LEU A 98 -8.03 29.63 7.53
C LEU A 98 -7.07 29.92 6.36
N PRO A 99 -7.52 30.59 5.29
CA PRO A 99 -6.69 30.89 4.12
C PRO A 99 -5.36 31.56 4.46
N ASP A 100 -5.41 32.57 5.33
CA ASP A 100 -4.23 33.35 5.74
C ASP A 100 -3.50 32.75 6.95
N ARG A 101 -4.07 31.71 7.56
CA ARG A 101 -3.51 31.04 8.75
C ARG A 101 -3.84 29.55 8.74
N PRO A 102 -3.14 28.74 7.96
CA PRO A 102 -3.36 27.31 7.93
C PRO A 102 -2.95 26.69 9.29
N THR A 103 -3.79 25.79 9.79
CA THR A 103 -3.50 25.00 10.98
C THR A 103 -2.59 23.83 10.69
N LEU A 104 -2.77 23.23 9.51
CA LEU A 104 -1.98 22.10 9.02
C LEU A 104 -1.60 22.34 7.54
N SER A 105 -0.35 22.04 7.20
CA SER A 105 0.12 22.04 5.81
C SER A 105 0.77 20.70 5.50
N VAL A 106 0.36 20.09 4.41
CA VAL A 106 0.96 18.87 3.86
C VAL A 106 1.81 19.25 2.66
N HIS A 107 3.07 18.85 2.69
CA HIS A 107 4.05 19.05 1.63
C HIS A 107 4.43 17.68 1.06
N ALA A 108 4.19 17.48 -0.23
CA ALA A 108 4.59 16.26 -0.92
C ALA A 108 5.93 16.43 -1.64
N VAL A 109 6.70 15.36 -1.71
CA VAL A 109 7.74 15.19 -2.71
C VAL A 109 7.06 14.77 -4.00
N VAL A 110 7.21 15.54 -5.07
CA VAL A 110 6.47 15.29 -6.31
C VAL A 110 7.42 14.82 -7.39
N VAL A 111 7.05 13.72 -8.01
CA VAL A 111 7.73 13.11 -9.17
C VAL A 111 6.78 13.19 -10.36
N GLY A 112 7.27 13.73 -11.46
CA GLY A 112 6.44 13.94 -12.65
C GLY A 112 7.27 14.22 -13.90
N PRO A 113 6.62 14.48 -15.06
CA PRO A 113 7.33 14.67 -16.32
C PRO A 113 8.33 15.85 -16.33
N HIS A 114 8.16 16.80 -15.39
CA HIS A 114 9.02 17.98 -15.25
C HIS A 114 10.40 17.67 -14.62
N ASN A 115 10.56 16.56 -13.91
CA ASN A 115 11.77 16.21 -13.17
C ASN A 115 12.25 14.77 -13.38
N ILE A 116 11.51 13.96 -14.12
CA ILE A 116 11.94 12.62 -14.55
C ILE A 116 12.14 12.65 -16.07
N PRO A 117 13.31 12.26 -16.58
CA PRO A 117 13.57 12.21 -18.02
C PRO A 117 12.78 11.05 -18.67
N VAL A 118 12.55 11.17 -19.99
CA VAL A 118 12.15 10.04 -20.82
C VAL A 118 13.36 9.13 -20.99
N ILE A 119 13.23 7.86 -20.63
CA ILE A 119 14.27 6.83 -20.80
C ILE A 119 13.73 5.79 -21.77
N ASP A 120 14.16 5.89 -23.02
CA ASP A 120 13.78 5.00 -24.12
C ASP A 120 14.99 4.30 -24.76
N ASP A 121 16.17 4.43 -24.13
CA ASP A 121 17.39 3.71 -24.47
C ASP A 121 17.64 2.55 -23.51
N LEU A 122 17.92 1.36 -24.06
CA LEU A 122 18.12 0.15 -23.26
C LEU A 122 19.34 0.24 -22.33
N ALA A 123 20.44 0.88 -22.76
CA ALA A 123 21.63 0.97 -21.95
C ALA A 123 21.41 1.88 -20.73
N GLU A 124 20.67 2.98 -20.91
CA GLU A 124 20.23 3.82 -19.80
C GLU A 124 19.28 3.06 -18.86
N ALA A 125 18.31 2.33 -19.42
CA ALA A 125 17.35 1.55 -18.66
C ALA A 125 18.00 0.46 -17.80
N VAL A 126 18.98 -0.25 -18.33
CA VAL A 126 19.76 -1.28 -17.60
C VAL A 126 20.63 -0.63 -16.51
N ASN A 127 21.14 0.57 -16.74
CA ASN A 127 21.97 1.29 -15.76
C ASN A 127 21.16 1.73 -14.53
N ASP A 128 19.89 2.13 -14.71
CA ASP A 128 18.98 2.51 -13.62
C ASP A 128 17.54 2.10 -13.92
N VAL A 129 17.23 0.85 -13.60
CA VAL A 129 15.90 0.25 -13.81
C VAL A 129 14.83 0.95 -12.97
N VAL A 130 15.19 1.44 -11.78
CA VAL A 130 14.23 2.14 -10.89
C VAL A 130 13.87 3.51 -11.48
N LEU A 131 14.83 4.25 -11.97
CA LEU A 131 14.58 5.52 -12.66
C LEU A 131 13.77 5.31 -13.94
N THR A 132 14.01 4.22 -14.68
CA THR A 132 13.23 3.85 -15.86
C THR A 132 11.78 3.51 -15.50
N MET A 133 11.55 2.84 -14.36
CA MET A 133 10.21 2.65 -13.82
C MET A 133 9.52 4.00 -13.56
N PHE A 134 10.20 4.95 -12.90
CA PHE A 134 9.64 6.29 -12.70
C PHE A 134 9.40 7.02 -14.01
N SER A 135 10.25 6.85 -15.01
CA SER A 135 10.03 7.37 -16.36
C SER A 135 8.73 6.83 -16.95
N ALA A 136 8.50 5.52 -16.89
CA ALA A 136 7.26 4.91 -17.37
C ALA A 136 6.02 5.43 -16.61
N LEU A 137 6.10 5.58 -15.30
CA LEU A 137 4.98 6.04 -14.47
C LEU A 137 4.62 7.50 -14.73
N THR A 138 5.61 8.36 -14.83
CA THR A 138 5.42 9.81 -15.01
C THR A 138 5.02 10.16 -16.44
N HIS A 139 5.49 9.41 -17.42
CA HIS A 139 5.16 9.59 -18.84
C HIS A 139 4.06 8.64 -19.34
N ALA A 140 3.26 8.06 -18.44
CA ALA A 140 2.23 7.08 -18.75
C ALA A 140 1.17 7.56 -19.77
N ARG A 141 1.05 8.87 -19.98
CA ARG A 141 0.14 9.51 -20.94
C ARG A 141 0.84 10.12 -22.14
N SER A 142 2.13 9.99 -22.21
CA SER A 142 2.92 10.50 -23.34
C SER A 142 2.87 9.52 -24.51
N LYS A 143 3.25 10.00 -25.71
CA LYS A 143 3.37 9.14 -26.90
C LYS A 143 4.59 8.21 -26.83
N GLU A 144 5.55 8.53 -25.97
CA GLU A 144 6.79 7.80 -25.77
C GLU A 144 6.61 6.60 -24.82
N VAL A 145 5.49 6.47 -24.12
CA VAL A 145 5.29 5.48 -23.06
C VAL A 145 5.50 4.03 -23.54
N ALA A 146 5.14 3.71 -24.77
CA ALA A 146 5.33 2.35 -25.29
C ALA A 146 6.83 1.99 -25.38
N ALA A 147 7.67 2.91 -25.90
CA ALA A 147 9.12 2.72 -25.97
C ALA A 147 9.75 2.60 -24.57
N ILE A 148 9.34 3.46 -23.64
CA ILE A 148 9.81 3.40 -22.24
C ILE A 148 9.48 2.04 -21.61
N LEU A 149 8.24 1.55 -21.80
CA LEU A 149 7.79 0.27 -21.24
C LEU A 149 8.53 -0.92 -21.89
N GLU A 150 8.85 -0.84 -23.18
CA GLU A 150 9.63 -1.86 -23.87
C GLU A 150 11.04 -1.97 -23.29
N VAL A 151 11.77 -0.85 -23.18
CA VAL A 151 13.12 -0.87 -22.61
C VAL A 151 13.13 -1.21 -21.14
N LEU A 152 12.12 -0.80 -20.36
CA LEU A 152 11.96 -1.24 -18.98
C LEU A 152 11.79 -2.76 -18.89
N ALA A 153 10.89 -3.32 -19.71
CA ALA A 153 10.67 -4.76 -19.76
C ALA A 153 11.94 -5.54 -20.14
N ASP A 154 12.75 -5.02 -21.07
CA ASP A 154 14.04 -5.59 -21.44
C ASP A 154 15.09 -5.47 -20.34
N ALA A 155 15.14 -4.32 -19.65
CA ALA A 155 16.06 -4.10 -18.54
C ALA A 155 15.77 -5.03 -17.34
N LEU A 156 14.49 -5.39 -17.10
CA LEU A 156 14.13 -6.35 -16.06
C LEU A 156 14.76 -7.73 -16.27
N ASP A 157 15.01 -8.14 -17.52
CA ASP A 157 15.67 -9.44 -17.82
C ASP A 157 17.13 -9.47 -17.33
N THR A 158 17.75 -8.31 -17.06
CA THR A 158 19.11 -8.18 -16.53
C THR A 158 19.15 -8.04 -15.01
N THR A 159 18.01 -7.91 -14.37
CA THR A 159 17.86 -7.69 -12.93
C THR A 159 17.61 -9.04 -12.22
N ASP A 160 18.00 -9.15 -10.96
CA ASP A 160 17.65 -10.34 -10.18
C ASP A 160 16.12 -10.54 -10.12
N THR A 161 15.70 -11.80 -10.08
CA THR A 161 14.29 -12.18 -10.24
C THR A 161 13.37 -11.54 -9.20
N THR A 162 13.85 -11.35 -7.97
CA THR A 162 13.06 -10.77 -6.88
C THR A 162 12.84 -9.28 -7.09
N SER A 163 13.91 -8.53 -7.35
CA SER A 163 13.86 -7.09 -7.61
C SER A 163 13.05 -6.79 -8.88
N ALA A 164 13.25 -7.56 -9.93
CA ALA A 164 12.51 -7.43 -11.17
C ALA A 164 11.01 -7.66 -10.97
N GLY A 165 10.62 -8.67 -10.17
CA GLY A 165 9.21 -8.92 -9.82
C GLY A 165 8.58 -7.75 -9.09
N HIS A 166 9.26 -7.17 -8.11
CA HIS A 166 8.80 -6.00 -7.38
C HIS A 166 8.62 -4.78 -8.30
N ILE A 167 9.62 -4.50 -9.16
CA ILE A 167 9.56 -3.38 -10.09
C ILE A 167 8.41 -3.56 -11.08
N ALA A 168 8.23 -4.78 -11.63
CA ALA A 168 7.13 -5.07 -12.54
C ALA A 168 5.75 -4.85 -11.90
N GLU A 169 5.58 -5.30 -10.66
CA GLU A 169 4.34 -5.13 -9.89
C GLU A 169 4.08 -3.65 -9.57
N GLN A 170 5.09 -2.92 -9.09
CA GLN A 170 4.97 -1.49 -8.79
C GLN A 170 4.68 -0.68 -10.05
N THR A 171 5.26 -1.06 -11.20
CA THR A 171 4.93 -0.47 -12.50
C THR A 171 3.46 -0.67 -12.83
N GLU A 172 2.94 -1.89 -12.72
CA GLU A 172 1.53 -2.16 -13.01
C GLU A 172 0.57 -1.38 -12.12
N ILE A 173 0.86 -1.33 -10.81
CA ILE A 173 0.05 -0.59 -9.83
C ILE A 173 0.09 0.91 -10.14
N GLY A 174 1.29 1.48 -10.34
CA GLY A 174 1.50 2.91 -10.55
C GLY A 174 0.97 3.44 -11.88
N LEU A 175 0.91 2.61 -12.92
CA LEU A 175 0.25 2.96 -14.19
C LEU A 175 -1.27 3.16 -14.03
N GLY A 176 -1.87 2.59 -12.99
CA GLY A 176 -3.29 2.78 -12.69
C GLY A 176 -4.21 2.29 -13.82
N ASN A 177 -5.27 3.04 -14.10
CA ASN A 177 -6.22 2.71 -15.16
C ASN A 177 -5.92 3.50 -16.43
N THR A 178 -4.81 3.18 -17.08
CA THR A 178 -4.33 3.85 -18.32
C THR A 178 -4.15 2.84 -19.46
N ASP A 179 -4.05 3.32 -20.70
CA ASP A 179 -3.68 2.48 -21.85
C ASP A 179 -2.26 1.92 -21.70
N ALA A 180 -1.36 2.67 -21.05
CA ALA A 180 0.00 2.24 -20.74
C ALA A 180 -0.01 0.94 -19.88
N ARG A 181 -0.93 0.80 -18.94
CA ARG A 181 -1.08 -0.44 -18.16
C ARG A 181 -1.43 -1.65 -19.04
N ARG A 182 -2.24 -1.45 -20.07
CA ARG A 182 -2.57 -2.54 -21.03
C ARG A 182 -1.32 -2.93 -21.80
N ILE A 183 -0.57 -1.95 -22.34
CA ILE A 183 0.71 -2.21 -23.02
C ILE A 183 1.66 -2.98 -22.11
N TRP A 184 1.79 -2.56 -20.85
CA TRP A 184 2.63 -3.22 -19.87
C TRP A 184 2.24 -4.70 -19.65
N ARG A 185 0.95 -4.98 -19.48
CA ARG A 185 0.45 -6.34 -19.32
C ARG A 185 0.72 -7.22 -20.54
N ASP A 186 0.55 -6.68 -21.73
CA ASP A 186 0.82 -7.40 -22.98
C ASP A 186 2.32 -7.72 -23.11
N LEU A 187 3.22 -6.78 -22.77
CA LEU A 187 4.66 -7.00 -22.73
C LEU A 187 5.03 -8.07 -21.71
N MET A 188 4.49 -8.01 -20.49
CA MET A 188 4.77 -8.99 -19.44
C MET A 188 4.20 -10.39 -19.76
N ALA A 189 3.10 -10.49 -20.49
CA ALA A 189 2.53 -11.76 -20.93
C ALA A 189 3.36 -12.44 -22.02
N THR A 190 3.99 -11.67 -22.90
CA THR A 190 4.86 -12.19 -23.98
C THR A 190 6.24 -12.59 -23.48
N LYS A 191 6.74 -11.91 -22.46
CA LYS A 191 7.96 -12.29 -21.75
C LYS A 191 7.61 -13.40 -20.76
N THR A 192 8.41 -14.47 -20.71
CA THR A 192 8.27 -15.61 -19.76
C THR A 192 8.48 -15.14 -18.29
N TYR A 193 8.28 -13.86 -18.05
CA TYR A 193 8.43 -13.21 -16.78
C TYR A 193 7.19 -13.48 -15.91
N ARG A 194 7.24 -14.57 -15.16
CA ARG A 194 6.22 -14.84 -14.14
C ARG A 194 6.49 -13.96 -12.91
N TYR A 195 5.49 -13.20 -12.50
CA TYR A 195 5.39 -12.58 -11.19
C TYR A 195 5.67 -13.61 -10.07
N GLN A 196 6.91 -13.82 -9.76
CA GLN A 196 7.35 -14.67 -8.65
C GLN A 196 8.11 -13.84 -7.62
N SER A 197 7.67 -12.60 -7.35
CA SER A 197 8.26 -11.91 -6.22
C SER A 197 7.88 -12.68 -4.95
N GLU A 198 8.86 -12.99 -4.12
CA GLU A 198 8.63 -13.62 -2.81
C GLU A 198 7.61 -12.82 -1.99
N TYR A 199 7.59 -11.50 -2.18
CA TYR A 199 6.63 -10.61 -1.54
C TYR A 199 5.19 -10.84 -2.03
N ALA A 200 4.97 -10.99 -3.34
CA ALA A 200 3.64 -11.29 -3.87
C ALA A 200 3.16 -12.69 -3.44
N GLN A 201 4.07 -13.66 -3.37
CA GLN A 201 3.76 -14.98 -2.81
C GLN A 201 3.46 -14.90 -1.31
N MET A 202 4.24 -14.12 -0.56
CA MET A 202 4.02 -13.88 0.85
C MET A 202 2.68 -13.19 1.11
N LEU A 203 2.33 -12.14 0.34
CA LEU A 203 1.04 -11.46 0.47
C LEU A 203 -0.14 -12.36 0.10
N ARG A 204 0.01 -13.23 -0.91
CA ARG A 204 -1.03 -14.22 -1.25
C ARG A 204 -1.20 -15.24 -0.13
N ALA A 205 -0.09 -15.79 0.37
CA ALA A 205 -0.12 -16.73 1.48
C ALA A 205 -0.69 -16.11 2.76
N GLU A 206 -0.34 -14.86 3.06
CA GLU A 206 -0.92 -14.12 4.19
C GLU A 206 -2.43 -13.85 4.00
N GLY A 207 -2.84 -13.48 2.78
CA GLY A 207 -4.26 -13.29 2.43
C GLY A 207 -5.05 -14.59 2.54
N GLU A 208 -4.49 -15.71 2.09
CA GLU A 208 -5.07 -17.04 2.16
C GLU A 208 -5.20 -17.49 3.61
N ALA A 209 -4.13 -17.38 4.41
CA ALA A 209 -4.15 -17.71 5.83
C ALA A 209 -5.20 -16.89 6.61
N LYS A 210 -5.30 -15.58 6.35
CA LYS A 210 -6.35 -14.72 6.95
C LYS A 210 -7.75 -15.14 6.51
N GLY A 211 -7.90 -15.55 5.24
CA GLY A 211 -9.16 -16.07 4.70
C GLY A 211 -9.59 -17.36 5.42
N GLU A 212 -8.69 -18.32 5.54
CA GLU A 212 -8.95 -19.59 6.21
C GLU A 212 -9.21 -19.43 7.71
N ALA A 213 -8.44 -18.57 8.39
CA ALA A 213 -8.67 -18.23 9.79
C ALA A 213 -10.08 -17.66 10.01
N LYS A 214 -10.54 -16.78 9.10
CA LYS A 214 -11.91 -16.24 9.14
C LYS A 214 -12.96 -17.32 8.93
N VAL A 215 -12.75 -18.23 7.98
CA VAL A 215 -13.66 -19.36 7.72
C VAL A 215 -13.74 -20.26 8.95
N LEU A 216 -12.61 -20.59 9.57
CA LEU A 216 -12.59 -21.39 10.80
C LEU A 216 -13.39 -20.73 11.93
N LEU A 217 -13.21 -19.45 12.16
CA LEU A 217 -13.98 -18.69 13.17
C LEU A 217 -15.49 -18.70 12.85
N MET A 218 -15.87 -18.57 11.57
CA MET A 218 -17.29 -18.66 11.15
C MET A 218 -17.87 -20.04 11.37
N ILE A 219 -17.14 -21.12 11.12
CA ILE A 219 -17.58 -22.50 11.38
C ILE A 219 -17.82 -22.69 12.88
N LEU A 220 -16.89 -22.25 13.73
CA LEU A 220 -16.98 -22.40 15.18
C LEU A 220 -18.15 -21.59 15.75
N ASP A 221 -18.33 -20.35 15.30
CA ASP A 221 -19.44 -19.48 15.70
C ASP A 221 -20.80 -20.07 15.26
N GLY A 222 -20.92 -20.50 14.00
CA GLY A 222 -22.12 -21.15 13.46
C GLY A 222 -22.51 -22.43 14.18
N ARG A 223 -21.57 -23.10 14.85
CA ARG A 223 -21.79 -24.29 15.68
C ARG A 223 -22.01 -23.95 17.15
N GLY A 224 -22.00 -22.69 17.53
CA GLY A 224 -22.20 -22.25 18.91
C GLY A 224 -21.04 -22.60 19.85
N VAL A 225 -19.84 -22.83 19.32
CA VAL A 225 -18.66 -23.15 20.13
C VAL A 225 -18.12 -21.84 20.73
N VAL A 226 -18.04 -21.79 22.07
CA VAL A 226 -17.42 -20.63 22.75
C VAL A 226 -15.92 -20.65 22.53
N ILE A 227 -15.42 -19.60 21.88
CA ILE A 227 -13.99 -19.45 21.52
C ILE A 227 -13.31 -18.53 22.54
N PRO A 228 -12.42 -19.03 23.41
CA PRO A 228 -11.61 -18.19 24.30
C PRO A 228 -10.71 -17.23 23.49
N ASP A 229 -10.38 -16.06 24.06
CA ASP A 229 -9.57 -15.05 23.39
C ASP A 229 -8.19 -15.58 22.98
N GLU A 230 -7.61 -16.48 23.75
CA GLU A 230 -6.32 -17.11 23.44
C GLU A 230 -6.42 -17.99 22.19
N VAL A 231 -7.48 -18.78 22.07
CA VAL A 231 -7.72 -19.63 20.88
C VAL A 231 -8.02 -18.75 19.66
N ARG A 232 -8.79 -17.69 19.84
CA ARG A 232 -9.05 -16.72 18.78
C ARG A 232 -7.75 -16.10 18.28
N ARG A 233 -6.88 -15.68 19.18
CA ARG A 233 -5.56 -15.14 18.82
C ARG A 233 -4.72 -16.18 18.09
N ARG A 234 -4.65 -17.42 18.58
CA ARG A 234 -3.92 -18.52 17.94
C ARG A 234 -4.38 -18.75 16.50
N ILE A 235 -5.69 -18.74 16.25
CA ILE A 235 -6.27 -18.87 14.89
C ILE A 235 -5.86 -17.69 14.03
N THR A 236 -6.03 -16.45 14.49
CA THR A 236 -5.82 -15.24 13.70
C THR A 236 -4.34 -14.91 13.43
N THR A 237 -3.42 -15.45 14.24
CA THR A 237 -1.97 -15.27 14.05
C THR A 237 -1.30 -16.44 13.34
N CYS A 238 -2.03 -17.52 13.05
CA CYS A 238 -1.49 -18.66 12.32
C CYS A 238 -1.25 -18.26 10.85
N ALA A 239 0.00 -18.39 10.40
CA ALA A 239 0.40 -18.10 9.01
C ALA A 239 0.46 -19.37 8.13
N ASP A 240 0.32 -20.55 8.72
CA ASP A 240 0.38 -21.83 8.01
C ASP A 240 -1.01 -22.25 7.53
N THR A 241 -1.24 -22.13 6.22
CA THR A 241 -2.52 -22.49 5.57
C THR A 241 -2.82 -23.98 5.70
N THR A 242 -1.82 -24.86 5.69
CA THR A 242 -2.02 -26.30 5.84
C THR A 242 -2.57 -26.66 7.23
N VAL A 243 -2.08 -25.97 8.25
CA VAL A 243 -2.55 -26.10 9.62
C VAL A 243 -3.99 -25.55 9.74
N LEU A 244 -4.25 -24.37 9.19
CA LEU A 244 -5.57 -23.76 9.20
C LEU A 244 -6.60 -24.62 8.45
N GLU A 245 -6.28 -25.14 7.28
CA GLU A 245 -7.12 -26.07 6.51
C GLU A 245 -7.44 -27.34 7.32
N THR A 246 -6.43 -27.88 8.01
CA THR A 246 -6.61 -29.05 8.88
C THR A 246 -7.56 -28.74 10.04
N TRP A 247 -7.41 -27.58 10.67
CA TRP A 247 -8.32 -27.14 11.73
C TRP A 247 -9.74 -26.90 11.20
N CYS A 248 -9.90 -26.31 10.01
CA CYS A 248 -11.21 -26.15 9.37
C CYS A 248 -11.88 -27.50 9.12
N LYS A 249 -11.18 -28.50 8.56
CA LYS A 249 -11.71 -29.84 8.33
C LYS A 249 -12.14 -30.52 9.64
N ARG A 250 -11.32 -30.43 10.69
CA ARG A 250 -11.65 -30.99 12.00
C ARG A 250 -12.83 -30.24 12.64
N ALA A 251 -12.88 -28.91 12.51
CA ALA A 251 -13.94 -28.08 13.10
C ALA A 251 -15.34 -28.45 12.60
N ILE A 252 -15.49 -29.04 11.41
CA ILE A 252 -16.77 -29.48 10.88
C ILE A 252 -17.43 -30.54 11.75
N HIS A 253 -16.65 -31.45 12.38
CA HIS A 253 -17.16 -32.58 13.12
C HIS A 253 -16.77 -32.62 14.61
N ALA A 254 -15.86 -31.75 15.04
CA ALA A 254 -15.31 -31.69 16.39
C ALA A 254 -16.42 -31.41 17.44
N THR A 255 -16.32 -32.03 18.59
CA THR A 255 -17.23 -31.80 19.73
C THR A 255 -16.57 -30.91 20.80
N SER A 256 -15.27 -30.76 20.73
CA SER A 256 -14.46 -29.91 21.63
C SER A 256 -13.37 -29.16 20.89
N LEU A 257 -12.83 -28.12 21.51
CA LEU A 257 -11.65 -27.40 20.97
C LEU A 257 -10.42 -28.30 20.89
N THR A 258 -10.28 -29.27 21.79
CA THR A 258 -9.18 -30.24 21.79
C THR A 258 -9.22 -31.15 20.56
N ASP A 259 -10.42 -31.47 20.05
CA ASP A 259 -10.55 -32.28 18.82
C ASP A 259 -10.03 -31.52 17.58
N ILE A 260 -10.01 -30.18 17.63
CA ILE A 260 -9.57 -29.32 16.52
C ILE A 260 -8.06 -29.11 16.60
N PHE A 261 -7.57 -28.70 17.77
CA PHE A 261 -6.20 -28.20 17.95
C PHE A 261 -5.22 -29.24 18.46
N GLY A 262 -5.68 -30.42 18.90
CA GLY A 262 -4.89 -31.43 19.59
C GLY A 262 -4.63 -31.07 21.06
N THR A 263 -4.04 -31.99 21.81
CA THR A 263 -3.48 -31.72 23.15
C THR A 263 -2.13 -31.03 22.98
N ASP A 264 -1.90 -29.90 23.67
CA ASP A 264 -0.69 -29.07 23.62
C ASP A 264 0.52 -29.79 24.23
N ASP A 265 1.06 -30.85 23.63
CA ASP A 265 2.26 -31.55 24.11
C ASP A 265 3.19 -32.08 23.00
N GLU A 266 3.20 -31.45 21.81
CA GLU A 266 4.29 -31.66 20.85
C GLU A 266 4.97 -30.32 20.50
N GLN A 267 5.80 -29.84 21.44
CA GLN A 267 6.89 -28.94 21.09
C GLN A 267 7.92 -29.74 20.30
N PRO A 268 8.35 -29.35 19.10
CA PRO A 268 9.51 -29.94 18.48
C PRO A 268 10.74 -29.55 19.31
N GLU A 269 11.39 -30.57 19.87
CA GLU A 269 12.72 -30.43 20.48
C GLU A 269 13.66 -29.76 19.46
N GLN A 270 14.28 -28.66 19.89
CA GLN A 270 15.38 -28.03 19.21
C GLN A 270 16.57 -28.94 19.24
N GLY A 271 16.98 -29.48 18.10
CA GLY A 271 18.24 -30.12 17.83
C GLY A 271 19.09 -29.24 16.92
#